data_6e66d6543f67929261a6b34e32ffdadc
#
_entry.id   6e66d6543f67929261a6b34e32ffdadc
#
_cell.length_a   1.000
_cell.length_b   1.000
_cell.length_c   1.000
_cell.angle_alpha   90.00
_cell.angle_beta   90.00
_cell.angle_gamma   90.00
#
_symmetry.space_group_name_H-M   'P 1'
#
loop_
_entity.id
_entity.type
_entity.pdbx_description
1 polymer ?
#
loop_
_entity_poly.entity_id
_entity_poly.type
_entity_poly.pdbx_seq_one_letter_code
_entity_poly.pdbx_strand_id
1 'polypeptide(L)'
;MQITDVRAIQPAGNNSPPDWRTSLGQILIAIDTDAGITGYGVGGGGLAGQHVVKTVLRDLLLGRNPEQISQLWDEMYQATLAFGRKGIAIMAISGVDLALWDLQGKREQQPVVTLLGGTPGTKMPTYHTVWSTQDLATSGEHAGYKLHLGKVAAPEQRDLMVSSIEQARISIGSAPLLMVDAWMKWDIESTISIAREIKSFQIEWIEEPLSPDDLAGYAILKEQTEVPIAGGEHEFTADAFRPLIEQKLHTVLQPDVNWCGGLTELIKIYTMAKQADLRVCPHRGCEIWALHAIAALDPQPLAETGRPWMTWVKGQPDIQEGMIEVSDRPGFGLLFDEAQLQLVN
;
A
#
# COMPACT_ATOMS: atom_id res chain seq x y z
N MET A 1 14.13 -16.34 22.11
CA MET A 1 13.62 -16.72 20.76
C MET A 1 14.62 -16.25 19.72
N GLN A 2 15.00 -17.14 18.81
CA GLN A 2 15.96 -16.85 17.75
C GLN A 2 15.33 -17.26 16.40
N ILE A 3 15.68 -16.53 15.36
CA ILE A 3 15.27 -16.85 13.98
C ILE A 3 16.04 -18.09 13.52
N THR A 4 15.33 -19.13 13.10
CA THR A 4 15.92 -20.38 12.62
C THR A 4 15.90 -20.51 11.11
N ASP A 5 14.93 -19.87 10.42
CA ASP A 5 14.88 -19.77 8.97
C ASP A 5 14.12 -18.54 8.49
N VAL A 6 14.42 -18.09 7.26
CA VAL A 6 13.69 -17.05 6.54
C VAL A 6 13.43 -17.56 5.14
N ARG A 7 12.16 -17.81 4.84
CA ARG A 7 11.70 -18.38 3.58
C ARG A 7 10.97 -17.35 2.75
N ALA A 8 11.26 -17.26 1.47
CA ALA A 8 10.53 -16.43 0.52
C ALA A 8 9.85 -17.32 -0.51
N ILE A 9 8.53 -17.19 -0.59
CA ILE A 9 7.63 -18.02 -1.38
C ILE A 9 6.90 -17.11 -2.37
N GLN A 10 6.94 -17.44 -3.64
CA GLN A 10 6.08 -16.78 -4.62
C GLN A 10 4.81 -17.61 -4.76
N PRO A 11 3.64 -17.04 -4.46
CA PRO A 11 2.38 -17.75 -4.67
C PRO A 11 2.20 -18.10 -6.14
N ALA A 12 1.73 -19.32 -6.43
CA ALA A 12 1.40 -19.72 -7.79
C ALA A 12 0.24 -18.85 -8.30
N GLY A 13 0.45 -18.14 -9.40
CA GLY A 13 -0.60 -17.38 -10.07
C GLY A 13 -1.64 -18.33 -10.63
N ASN A 14 -2.92 -18.04 -10.44
CA ASN A 14 -4.02 -18.75 -11.09
C ASN A 14 -3.93 -18.52 -12.60
N ASN A 15 -3.40 -19.43 -13.39
CA ASN A 15 -3.48 -19.56 -14.87
C ASN A 15 -3.52 -18.27 -15.73
N SER A 16 -3.25 -17.11 -15.14
CA SER A 16 -3.15 -15.84 -15.86
C SER A 16 -1.76 -15.69 -16.47
N PRO A 17 -1.63 -15.06 -17.63
CA PRO A 17 -0.31 -14.77 -18.19
C PRO A 17 0.56 -14.04 -17.15
N PRO A 18 1.86 -14.35 -17.09
CA PRO A 18 2.77 -13.64 -16.20
C PRO A 18 2.73 -12.13 -16.49
N ASP A 19 2.43 -11.35 -15.47
CA ASP A 19 2.55 -9.89 -15.52
C ASP A 19 3.43 -9.42 -14.35
N TRP A 20 3.64 -8.13 -14.20
CA TRP A 20 4.48 -7.60 -13.12
C TRP A 20 3.91 -7.92 -11.72
N ARG A 21 2.60 -8.10 -11.59
CA ARG A 21 1.93 -8.44 -10.32
C ARG A 21 2.17 -9.88 -9.91
N THR A 22 2.27 -10.80 -10.88
CA THR A 22 2.51 -12.23 -10.64
C THR A 22 4.00 -12.58 -10.73
N SER A 23 4.73 -12.03 -11.70
CA SER A 23 6.14 -12.37 -11.96
C SER A 23 7.13 -11.49 -11.17
N LEU A 24 6.83 -10.21 -11.02
CA LEU A 24 7.63 -9.25 -10.25
C LEU A 24 6.90 -8.74 -9.00
N GLY A 25 5.66 -9.20 -8.77
CA GLY A 25 4.78 -8.70 -7.73
C GLY A 25 5.04 -9.33 -6.38
N GLN A 26 4.00 -9.95 -5.83
CA GLN A 26 3.96 -10.35 -4.43
C GLN A 26 4.79 -11.58 -4.12
N ILE A 27 5.48 -11.54 -2.98
CA ILE A 27 6.15 -12.69 -2.35
C ILE A 27 5.66 -12.83 -0.92
N LEU A 28 5.44 -14.06 -0.47
CA LEU A 28 5.18 -14.37 0.94
C LEU A 28 6.52 -14.61 1.64
N ILE A 29 6.73 -13.95 2.76
CA ILE A 29 7.86 -14.20 3.65
C ILE A 29 7.36 -14.95 4.87
N ALA A 30 8.06 -16.02 5.24
CA ALA A 30 7.85 -16.74 6.48
C ALA A 30 9.15 -16.73 7.30
N ILE A 31 9.06 -16.30 8.56
CA ILE A 31 10.17 -16.29 9.51
C ILE A 31 9.89 -17.34 10.60
N ASP A 32 10.67 -18.39 10.60
CA ASP A 32 10.58 -19.47 11.58
C ASP A 32 11.50 -19.20 12.78
N THR A 33 11.09 -19.66 13.96
CA THR A 33 11.85 -19.49 15.20
C THR A 33 12.04 -20.79 15.96
N ASP A 34 13.03 -20.82 16.86
CA ASP A 34 13.29 -21.92 17.79
C ASP A 34 12.16 -22.13 18.83
N ALA A 35 11.24 -21.19 18.96
CA ALA A 35 10.03 -21.30 19.77
C ALA A 35 8.86 -22.00 19.04
N GLY A 36 9.03 -22.41 17.78
CA GLY A 36 7.97 -23.03 16.97
C GLY A 36 6.89 -22.07 16.52
N ILE A 37 7.15 -20.76 16.56
CA ILE A 37 6.24 -19.71 16.07
C ILE A 37 6.78 -19.24 14.73
N THR A 38 5.88 -19.13 13.73
CA THR A 38 6.18 -18.57 12.40
C THR A 38 5.44 -17.27 12.19
N GLY A 39 6.16 -16.21 11.82
CA GLY A 39 5.59 -14.94 11.38
C GLY A 39 5.51 -14.86 9.86
N TYR A 40 4.46 -14.21 9.34
CA TYR A 40 4.22 -14.07 7.92
C TYR A 40 4.09 -12.62 7.50
N GLY A 41 4.70 -12.26 6.38
CA GLY A 41 4.58 -10.94 5.78
C GLY A 41 4.54 -11.03 4.26
N VAL A 42 4.01 -10.00 3.60
CA VAL A 42 3.97 -9.91 2.15
C VAL A 42 4.82 -8.75 1.68
N GLY A 43 5.74 -9.03 0.80
CA GLY A 43 6.53 -8.05 0.09
C GLY A 43 6.32 -8.13 -1.41
N GLY A 44 7.23 -7.55 -2.18
CA GLY A 44 7.17 -7.52 -3.63
C GLY A 44 8.47 -7.95 -4.29
N GLY A 45 8.53 -7.73 -5.61
CA GLY A 45 9.70 -8.00 -6.43
C GLY A 45 9.75 -9.41 -7.03
N GLY A 46 8.74 -10.27 -6.77
CA GLY A 46 8.63 -11.60 -7.36
C GLY A 46 9.90 -12.44 -7.16
N LEU A 47 10.36 -13.11 -8.20
CA LEU A 47 11.60 -13.92 -8.16
C LEU A 47 12.85 -13.12 -7.80
N ALA A 48 12.93 -11.85 -8.23
CA ALA A 48 14.04 -10.99 -7.87
C ALA A 48 14.02 -10.63 -6.38
N GLY A 49 12.83 -10.34 -5.82
CA GLY A 49 12.64 -10.14 -4.38
C GLY A 49 13.01 -11.38 -3.57
N GLN A 50 12.58 -12.58 -4.01
CA GLN A 50 12.99 -13.84 -3.40
C GLN A 50 14.51 -13.99 -3.38
N HIS A 51 15.19 -13.64 -4.48
CA HIS A 51 16.65 -13.71 -4.55
C HIS A 51 17.30 -12.82 -3.49
N VAL A 52 16.84 -11.58 -3.35
CA VAL A 52 17.33 -10.66 -2.29
C VAL A 52 17.14 -11.27 -0.90
N VAL A 53 15.95 -11.84 -0.62
CA VAL A 53 15.71 -12.49 0.68
C VAL A 53 16.65 -13.66 0.90
N LYS A 54 16.79 -14.57 -0.07
CA LYS A 54 17.55 -15.82 0.07
C LYS A 54 19.06 -15.59 0.17
N THR A 55 19.60 -14.56 -0.48
CA THR A 55 21.06 -14.36 -0.60
C THR A 55 21.63 -13.24 0.28
N VAL A 56 20.78 -12.32 0.73
CA VAL A 56 21.22 -11.18 1.55
C VAL A 56 20.52 -11.18 2.91
N LEU A 57 19.18 -11.12 2.92
CA LEU A 57 18.45 -10.87 4.16
C LEU A 57 18.44 -12.09 5.07
N ARG A 58 18.31 -13.29 4.53
CA ARG A 58 18.28 -14.53 5.32
C ARG A 58 19.54 -14.71 6.17
N ASP A 59 20.71 -14.60 5.56
CA ASP A 59 22.00 -14.81 6.26
C ASP A 59 22.24 -13.77 7.36
N LEU A 60 21.71 -12.56 7.18
CA LEU A 60 21.77 -11.48 8.14
C LEU A 60 20.85 -11.71 9.35
N LEU A 61 19.75 -12.43 9.15
CA LEU A 61 18.70 -12.62 10.16
C LEU A 61 18.85 -13.93 10.96
N LEU A 62 19.52 -14.96 10.42
CA LEU A 62 19.69 -16.24 11.10
C LEU A 62 20.36 -16.08 12.46
N GLY A 63 19.78 -16.72 13.49
CA GLY A 63 20.26 -16.68 14.87
C GLY A 63 19.97 -15.37 15.61
N ARG A 64 19.37 -14.36 14.93
CA ARG A 64 19.07 -13.07 15.56
C ARG A 64 17.80 -13.13 16.41
N ASN A 65 17.69 -12.20 17.35
CA ASN A 65 16.47 -12.00 18.13
C ASN A 65 15.44 -11.21 17.30
N PRO A 66 14.27 -11.80 16.94
CA PRO A 66 13.27 -11.13 16.13
C PRO A 66 12.56 -9.94 16.80
N GLU A 67 12.74 -9.75 18.12
CA GLU A 67 12.18 -8.61 18.85
C GLU A 67 12.87 -7.28 18.51
N GLN A 68 14.05 -7.33 17.94
CA GLN A 68 14.85 -6.15 17.57
C GLN A 68 14.44 -5.61 16.18
N ILE A 69 13.13 -5.48 15.92
CA ILE A 69 12.58 -5.19 14.59
C ILE A 69 13.27 -3.98 13.95
N SER A 70 13.31 -2.83 14.62
CA SER A 70 13.93 -1.60 14.06
C SER A 70 15.42 -1.77 13.77
N GLN A 71 16.16 -2.46 14.65
CA GLN A 71 17.59 -2.71 14.41
C GLN A 71 17.79 -3.64 13.21
N LEU A 72 16.99 -4.72 13.11
CA LEU A 72 17.06 -5.65 11.99
C LEU A 72 16.68 -4.96 10.69
N TRP A 73 15.70 -4.07 10.72
CA TRP A 73 15.32 -3.25 9.56
C TRP A 73 16.50 -2.39 9.08
N ASP A 74 17.13 -1.65 9.99
CA ASP A 74 18.27 -0.79 9.67
C ASP A 74 19.45 -1.60 9.10
N GLU A 75 19.74 -2.76 9.65
CA GLU A 75 20.81 -3.65 9.17
C GLU A 75 20.49 -4.19 7.75
N MET A 76 19.24 -4.61 7.48
CA MET A 76 18.79 -5.03 6.15
C MET A 76 18.91 -3.90 5.13
N TYR A 77 18.50 -2.69 5.51
CA TYR A 77 18.61 -1.51 4.66
C TYR A 77 20.09 -1.18 4.36
N GLN A 78 20.95 -1.16 5.36
CA GLN A 78 22.39 -0.92 5.16
C GLN A 78 23.04 -1.96 4.26
N ALA A 79 22.69 -3.23 4.40
CA ALA A 79 23.22 -4.30 3.55
C ALA A 79 22.81 -4.15 2.06
N THR A 80 21.68 -3.51 1.78
CA THR A 80 21.15 -3.31 0.43
C THR A 80 21.35 -1.88 -0.10
N LEU A 81 21.82 -0.95 0.74
CA LEU A 81 21.87 0.49 0.44
C LEU A 81 22.54 0.84 -0.89
N ALA A 82 23.62 0.13 -1.23
CA ALA A 82 24.39 0.42 -2.43
C ALA A 82 23.66 0.13 -3.75
N PHE A 83 22.66 -0.77 -3.72
CA PHE A 83 21.98 -1.25 -4.94
C PHE A 83 20.45 -1.30 -4.83
N GLY A 84 19.88 -1.02 -3.65
CA GLY A 84 18.46 -1.27 -3.38
C GLY A 84 17.77 -0.22 -2.52
N ARG A 85 18.06 1.06 -2.69
CA ARG A 85 17.41 2.14 -1.93
C ARG A 85 15.94 2.35 -2.30
N LYS A 86 15.52 1.92 -3.48
CA LYS A 86 14.14 1.96 -4.00
C LYS A 86 13.84 0.62 -4.68
N GLY A 87 12.57 0.31 -4.84
CA GLY A 87 12.09 -0.83 -5.60
C GLY A 87 12.33 -2.18 -4.92
N ILE A 88 12.79 -3.16 -5.67
CA ILE A 88 12.76 -4.59 -5.33
C ILE A 88 13.37 -4.92 -3.97
N ALA A 89 14.52 -4.32 -3.62
CA ALA A 89 15.16 -4.62 -2.34
C ALA A 89 14.32 -4.12 -1.16
N ILE A 90 13.75 -2.92 -1.26
CA ILE A 90 12.86 -2.38 -0.21
C ILE A 90 11.55 -3.18 -0.15
N MET A 91 10.99 -3.60 -1.29
CA MET A 91 9.82 -4.49 -1.32
C MET A 91 10.11 -5.83 -0.61
N ALA A 92 11.30 -6.38 -0.77
CA ALA A 92 11.71 -7.60 -0.06
C ALA A 92 11.86 -7.36 1.46
N ILE A 93 12.46 -6.23 1.86
CA ILE A 93 12.57 -5.80 3.25
C ILE A 93 11.18 -5.59 3.86
N SER A 94 10.23 -4.99 3.11
CA SER A 94 8.85 -4.82 3.57
C SER A 94 8.22 -6.13 4.02
N GLY A 95 8.37 -7.19 3.22
CA GLY A 95 7.84 -8.49 3.56
C GLY A 95 8.48 -9.11 4.81
N VAL A 96 9.78 -8.93 4.98
CA VAL A 96 10.51 -9.38 6.20
C VAL A 96 10.05 -8.60 7.43
N ASP A 97 9.95 -7.29 7.32
CA ASP A 97 9.48 -6.41 8.40
C ASP A 97 8.06 -6.79 8.86
N LEU A 98 7.15 -6.97 7.92
CA LEU A 98 5.79 -7.41 8.24
C LEU A 98 5.76 -8.78 8.92
N ALA A 99 6.63 -9.72 8.48
CA ALA A 99 6.73 -11.01 9.13
C ALA A 99 7.27 -10.92 10.57
N LEU A 100 8.19 -9.99 10.85
CA LEU A 100 8.68 -9.73 12.20
C LEU A 100 7.58 -9.13 13.09
N TRP A 101 6.77 -8.21 12.59
CA TRP A 101 5.63 -7.65 13.31
C TRP A 101 4.54 -8.69 13.57
N ASP A 102 4.24 -9.57 12.61
CA ASP A 102 3.32 -10.69 12.79
C ASP A 102 3.81 -11.66 13.89
N LEU A 103 5.11 -11.97 13.85
CA LEU A 103 5.76 -12.82 14.85
C LEU A 103 5.66 -12.21 16.26
N GLN A 104 5.91 -10.90 16.39
CA GLN A 104 5.79 -10.18 17.65
C GLN A 104 4.37 -10.27 18.21
N GLY A 105 3.36 -10.01 17.38
CA GLY A 105 1.96 -10.11 17.80
C GLY A 105 1.57 -11.54 18.20
N LYS A 106 2.01 -12.55 17.46
CA LYS A 106 1.77 -13.96 17.80
C LYS A 106 2.45 -14.37 19.12
N ARG A 107 3.68 -13.91 19.36
CA ARG A 107 4.39 -14.16 20.60
C ARG A 107 3.67 -13.54 21.80
N GLU A 108 3.21 -12.33 21.68
CA GLU A 108 2.50 -11.61 22.74
C GLU A 108 1.01 -11.95 22.84
N GLN A 109 0.52 -12.84 21.95
CA GLN A 109 -0.90 -13.20 21.85
C GLN A 109 -1.80 -11.98 21.67
N GLN A 110 -1.31 -10.98 20.93
CA GLN A 110 -2.00 -9.74 20.64
C GLN A 110 -2.04 -9.45 19.13
N PRO A 111 -3.12 -8.84 18.61
CA PRO A 111 -3.12 -8.34 17.24
C PRO A 111 -2.18 -7.14 17.09
N VAL A 112 -1.63 -6.96 15.90
CA VAL A 112 -0.68 -5.87 15.62
C VAL A 112 -1.30 -4.50 15.91
N VAL A 113 -2.58 -4.31 15.67
CA VAL A 113 -3.27 -3.06 16.01
C VAL A 113 -3.12 -2.68 17.49
N THR A 114 -3.12 -3.66 18.40
CA THR A 114 -2.91 -3.43 19.84
C THR A 114 -1.45 -3.05 20.14
N LEU A 115 -0.48 -3.67 19.46
CA LEU A 115 0.93 -3.30 19.59
C LEU A 115 1.20 -1.85 19.16
N LEU A 116 0.37 -1.33 18.25
CA LEU A 116 0.41 0.06 17.78
C LEU A 116 -0.40 1.03 18.65
N GLY A 117 -1.05 0.54 19.72
CA GLY A 117 -1.87 1.36 20.62
C GLY A 117 -3.32 1.58 20.15
N GLY A 118 -3.73 0.88 19.10
CA GLY A 118 -5.11 0.91 18.60
C GLY A 118 -6.02 -0.14 19.26
N THR A 119 -7.26 -0.22 18.79
CA THR A 119 -8.30 -1.11 19.35
C THR A 119 -8.69 -2.19 18.35
N PRO A 120 -8.62 -3.48 18.69
CA PRO A 120 -9.14 -4.57 17.88
C PRO A 120 -10.64 -4.39 17.59
N GLY A 121 -11.12 -4.88 16.46
CA GLY A 121 -12.52 -4.73 16.07
C GLY A 121 -12.93 -3.32 15.62
N THR A 122 -11.97 -2.41 15.47
CA THR A 122 -12.24 -1.08 14.91
C THR A 122 -12.75 -1.22 13.48
N LYS A 123 -13.92 -0.60 13.22
CA LYS A 123 -14.53 -0.54 11.89
C LYS A 123 -14.14 0.76 11.20
N MET A 124 -13.81 0.65 9.92
CA MET A 124 -13.33 1.78 9.11
C MET A 124 -14.07 1.82 7.78
N PRO A 125 -14.40 3.02 7.26
CA PRO A 125 -14.98 3.16 5.94
C PRO A 125 -13.97 2.74 4.85
N THR A 126 -14.53 2.27 3.71
CA THR A 126 -13.75 1.88 2.55
C THR A 126 -14.04 2.76 1.36
N TYR A 127 -13.09 2.86 0.43
CA TYR A 127 -13.36 3.32 -0.93
C TYR A 127 -12.95 2.25 -1.95
N HIS A 128 -13.64 2.22 -3.09
CA HIS A 128 -13.46 1.19 -4.11
C HIS A 128 -12.79 1.74 -5.35
N THR A 129 -11.68 1.14 -5.78
CA THR A 129 -11.02 1.48 -7.03
C THR A 129 -11.70 0.76 -8.19
N VAL A 130 -12.18 1.53 -9.18
CA VAL A 130 -12.84 1.06 -10.39
C VAL A 130 -12.04 1.43 -11.63
N TRP A 131 -12.15 0.62 -12.68
CA TRP A 131 -11.40 0.78 -13.93
C TRP A 131 -12.26 1.39 -15.05
N SER A 132 -13.56 1.48 -14.82
CA SER A 132 -14.50 2.12 -15.71
C SER A 132 -15.71 2.65 -14.92
N THR A 133 -16.47 3.56 -15.52
CA THR A 133 -17.72 4.07 -14.93
C THR A 133 -18.81 2.99 -14.85
N GLN A 134 -18.74 1.94 -15.69
CA GLN A 134 -19.66 0.81 -15.66
C GLN A 134 -19.47 -0.04 -14.39
N ASP A 135 -18.24 -0.12 -13.88
CA ASP A 135 -17.92 -0.90 -12.68
C ASP A 135 -18.57 -0.31 -11.42
N LEU A 136 -18.88 0.99 -11.42
CA LEU A 136 -19.55 1.67 -10.31
C LEU A 136 -20.90 1.02 -9.94
N ALA A 137 -21.64 0.53 -10.91
CA ALA A 137 -22.95 -0.08 -10.70
C ALA A 137 -22.87 -1.43 -9.95
N THR A 138 -21.72 -2.10 -9.95
CA THR A 138 -21.53 -3.44 -9.38
C THR A 138 -20.55 -3.46 -8.20
N SER A 139 -19.91 -2.33 -7.88
CA SER A 139 -18.89 -2.24 -6.84
C SER A 139 -19.43 -2.27 -5.40
N GLY A 140 -20.75 -2.19 -5.20
CA GLY A 140 -21.37 -2.12 -3.88
C GLY A 140 -21.34 -0.72 -3.25
N GLU A 141 -21.77 -0.61 -2.01
CA GLU A 141 -21.77 0.66 -1.27
C GLU A 141 -20.41 0.87 -0.57
N HIS A 142 -19.84 2.05 -0.78
CA HIS A 142 -18.57 2.47 -0.16
C HIS A 142 -18.65 3.97 0.20
N ALA A 143 -17.78 4.41 1.11
CA ALA A 143 -17.65 5.82 1.44
C ALA A 143 -17.14 6.66 0.25
N GLY A 144 -16.50 6.01 -0.73
CA GLY A 144 -16.02 6.67 -1.93
C GLY A 144 -15.62 5.70 -3.02
N TYR A 145 -15.28 6.27 -4.18
CA TYR A 145 -14.83 5.54 -5.36
C TYR A 145 -13.64 6.24 -6.01
N LYS A 146 -12.65 5.46 -6.44
CA LYS A 146 -11.49 5.95 -7.18
C LYS A 146 -11.53 5.45 -8.60
N LEU A 147 -11.63 6.36 -9.57
CA LEU A 147 -11.65 6.05 -11.00
C LEU A 147 -10.23 6.03 -11.54
N HIS A 148 -9.74 4.85 -11.94
CA HIS A 148 -8.45 4.71 -12.60
C HIS A 148 -8.54 5.12 -14.06
N LEU A 149 -7.71 6.08 -14.49
CA LEU A 149 -7.75 6.68 -15.81
C LEU A 149 -6.51 6.34 -16.64
N GLY A 150 -6.68 6.42 -17.95
CA GLY A 150 -5.63 6.15 -18.91
C GLY A 150 -4.69 7.33 -19.17
N LYS A 151 -3.86 7.19 -20.21
CA LYS A 151 -2.95 8.23 -20.68
C LYS A 151 -3.71 9.35 -21.40
N VAL A 152 -3.30 10.60 -21.15
CA VAL A 152 -3.68 11.76 -21.97
C VAL A 152 -2.57 11.98 -23.00
N ALA A 153 -2.83 11.66 -24.25
CA ALA A 153 -1.88 11.86 -25.36
C ALA A 153 -2.38 12.85 -26.40
N ALA A 154 -3.66 13.26 -26.30
CA ALA A 154 -4.29 14.21 -27.25
C ALA A 154 -5.44 14.94 -26.55
N PRO A 155 -5.84 16.14 -27.02
CA PRO A 155 -6.95 16.91 -26.44
C PRO A 155 -8.27 16.13 -26.34
N GLU A 156 -8.58 15.31 -27.34
CA GLU A 156 -9.81 14.49 -27.36
C GLU A 156 -9.83 13.46 -26.23
N GLN A 157 -8.67 12.92 -25.83
CA GLN A 157 -8.56 12.00 -24.68
C GLN A 157 -8.79 12.73 -23.36
N ARG A 158 -8.30 13.97 -23.23
CA ARG A 158 -8.59 14.82 -22.07
C ARG A 158 -10.10 15.04 -21.92
N ASP A 159 -10.80 15.42 -22.98
CA ASP A 159 -12.24 15.67 -22.96
C ASP A 159 -13.02 14.39 -22.57
N LEU A 160 -12.59 13.22 -23.07
CA LEU A 160 -13.15 11.93 -22.67
C LEU A 160 -12.92 11.63 -21.18
N MET A 161 -11.78 12.00 -20.62
CA MET A 161 -11.51 11.81 -19.19
C MET A 161 -12.39 12.72 -18.34
N VAL A 162 -12.49 13.99 -18.67
CA VAL A 162 -13.39 14.91 -17.97
C VAL A 162 -14.83 14.39 -18.01
N SER A 163 -15.31 13.95 -19.19
CA SER A 163 -16.65 13.35 -19.34
C SER A 163 -16.82 12.07 -18.50
N SER A 164 -15.78 11.24 -18.41
CA SER A 164 -15.84 10.01 -17.58
C SER A 164 -15.92 10.35 -16.09
N ILE A 165 -15.19 11.37 -15.62
CA ILE A 165 -15.24 11.84 -14.24
C ILE A 165 -16.62 12.44 -13.93
N GLU A 166 -17.18 13.24 -14.84
CA GLU A 166 -18.53 13.78 -14.71
C GLU A 166 -19.57 12.67 -14.59
N GLN A 167 -19.51 11.67 -15.48
CA GLN A 167 -20.40 10.52 -15.44
C GLN A 167 -20.26 9.72 -14.15
N ALA A 168 -19.02 9.53 -13.64
CA ALA A 168 -18.80 8.90 -12.36
C ALA A 168 -19.49 9.66 -11.24
N ARG A 169 -19.34 10.99 -11.18
CA ARG A 169 -20.00 11.84 -10.18
C ARG A 169 -21.52 11.76 -10.27
N ILE A 170 -22.08 11.79 -11.48
CA ILE A 170 -23.53 11.64 -11.70
C ILE A 170 -24.00 10.27 -11.19
N SER A 171 -23.24 9.20 -11.48
CA SER A 171 -23.61 7.83 -11.13
C SER A 171 -23.64 7.58 -9.62
N ILE A 172 -22.64 8.10 -8.89
CA ILE A 172 -22.53 7.89 -7.44
C ILE A 172 -23.30 8.94 -6.60
N GLY A 173 -23.76 10.03 -7.22
CA GLY A 173 -24.37 11.16 -6.51
C GLY A 173 -23.35 12.05 -5.79
N SER A 174 -23.80 12.94 -4.93
CA SER A 174 -22.93 13.95 -4.27
C SER A 174 -22.36 13.51 -2.92
N ALA A 175 -22.89 12.45 -2.30
CA ALA A 175 -22.49 12.05 -0.94
C ALA A 175 -21.17 11.24 -0.90
N PRO A 176 -20.92 10.23 -1.76
CA PRO A 176 -19.67 9.49 -1.74
C PRO A 176 -18.49 10.33 -2.23
N LEU A 177 -17.30 10.09 -1.66
CA LEU A 177 -16.04 10.65 -2.15
C LEU A 177 -15.78 10.19 -3.59
N LEU A 178 -15.21 11.05 -4.42
CA LEU A 178 -14.75 10.69 -5.77
C LEU A 178 -13.29 11.07 -5.90
N MET A 179 -12.46 10.09 -6.21
CA MET A 179 -11.04 10.23 -6.46
C MET A 179 -10.71 9.84 -7.89
N VAL A 180 -9.61 10.37 -8.41
CA VAL A 180 -9.11 10.12 -9.75
C VAL A 180 -7.68 9.62 -9.65
N ASP A 181 -7.37 8.52 -10.33
CA ASP A 181 -6.03 7.93 -10.37
C ASP A 181 -5.49 7.98 -11.81
N ALA A 182 -4.45 8.76 -12.01
CA ALA A 182 -3.78 8.96 -13.29
C ALA A 182 -2.58 8.01 -13.51
N TRP A 183 -2.09 7.39 -12.46
CA TRP A 183 -1.02 6.39 -12.46
C TRP A 183 0.18 6.78 -13.34
N MET A 184 0.74 7.98 -13.09
CA MET A 184 1.95 8.52 -13.76
C MET A 184 1.79 8.71 -15.29
N LYS A 185 0.56 8.86 -15.79
CA LYS A 185 0.30 8.87 -17.24
C LYS A 185 0.00 10.25 -17.81
N TRP A 186 -0.08 11.29 -16.99
CA TRP A 186 -0.35 12.65 -17.41
C TRP A 186 0.92 13.49 -17.43
N ASP A 187 0.82 14.69 -17.96
CA ASP A 187 1.82 15.75 -17.87
C ASP A 187 1.28 16.96 -17.10
N ILE A 188 2.13 17.94 -16.85
CA ILE A 188 1.80 19.12 -16.04
C ILE A 188 0.63 19.90 -16.69
N GLU A 189 0.69 20.15 -17.98
CA GLU A 189 -0.32 20.95 -18.71
C GLU A 189 -1.68 20.25 -18.70
N SER A 190 -1.71 18.97 -19.04
CA SER A 190 -2.91 18.14 -19.01
C SER A 190 -3.51 18.09 -17.61
N THR A 191 -2.68 17.90 -16.58
CA THR A 191 -3.12 17.83 -15.18
C THR A 191 -3.79 19.15 -14.75
N ILE A 192 -3.16 20.29 -15.03
CA ILE A 192 -3.71 21.62 -14.69
C ILE A 192 -5.04 21.85 -15.42
N SER A 193 -5.10 21.50 -16.72
CA SER A 193 -6.31 21.66 -17.52
C SER A 193 -7.46 20.81 -16.99
N ILE A 194 -7.22 19.51 -16.75
CA ILE A 194 -8.23 18.59 -16.21
C ILE A 194 -8.67 19.07 -14.82
N ALA A 195 -7.74 19.36 -13.92
CA ALA A 195 -8.04 19.81 -12.56
C ALA A 195 -8.97 21.03 -12.55
N ARG A 196 -8.77 21.98 -13.46
CA ARG A 196 -9.62 23.16 -13.60
C ARG A 196 -11.06 22.79 -14.00
N GLU A 197 -11.22 21.88 -14.96
CA GLU A 197 -12.52 21.46 -15.47
C GLU A 197 -13.31 20.60 -14.47
N ILE A 198 -12.62 19.71 -13.72
CA ILE A 198 -13.27 18.81 -12.76
C ILE A 198 -13.48 19.43 -11.37
N LYS A 199 -13.02 20.66 -11.13
CA LYS A 199 -13.13 21.34 -9.83
C LYS A 199 -14.57 21.34 -9.27
N SER A 200 -15.57 21.52 -10.13
CA SER A 200 -16.97 21.53 -9.74
C SER A 200 -17.54 20.15 -9.38
N PHE A 201 -16.82 19.07 -9.69
CA PHE A 201 -17.27 17.70 -9.42
C PHE A 201 -16.89 17.19 -8.01
N GLN A 202 -16.36 18.05 -7.16
CA GLN A 202 -16.00 17.72 -5.77
C GLN A 202 -15.04 16.51 -5.68
N ILE A 203 -13.91 16.62 -6.39
CA ILE A 203 -12.88 15.59 -6.41
C ILE A 203 -12.07 15.67 -5.12
N GLU A 204 -11.93 14.53 -4.42
CA GLU A 204 -11.18 14.42 -3.17
C GLU A 204 -9.67 14.56 -3.42
N TRP A 205 -9.15 13.89 -4.47
CA TRP A 205 -7.78 14.05 -4.96
C TRP A 205 -7.59 13.54 -6.39
N ILE A 206 -6.52 13.99 -7.03
CA ILE A 206 -5.91 13.40 -8.22
C ILE A 206 -4.66 12.65 -7.76
N GLU A 207 -4.60 11.33 -8.01
CA GLU A 207 -3.52 10.44 -7.61
C GLU A 207 -2.49 10.30 -8.72
N GLU A 208 -1.21 10.47 -8.37
CA GLU A 208 -0.02 10.29 -9.21
C GLU A 208 -0.18 10.75 -10.66
N PRO A 209 -0.51 12.03 -10.93
CA PRO A 209 -0.58 12.50 -12.31
C PRO A 209 0.77 12.45 -13.04
N LEU A 210 1.88 12.69 -12.34
CA LEU A 210 3.23 12.72 -12.86
C LEU A 210 4.06 11.54 -12.33
N SER A 211 5.25 11.33 -12.92
CA SER A 211 6.25 10.42 -12.36
C SER A 211 6.59 10.80 -10.91
N PRO A 212 6.77 9.83 -9.99
CA PRO A 212 7.17 10.10 -8.60
C PRO A 212 8.48 10.90 -8.50
N ASP A 213 9.40 10.72 -9.44
CA ASP A 213 10.68 11.44 -9.47
C ASP A 213 10.57 12.91 -9.96
N ASP A 214 9.41 13.34 -10.48
CA ASP A 214 9.20 14.73 -10.95
C ASP A 214 8.74 15.68 -9.84
N LEU A 215 9.58 15.83 -8.81
CA LEU A 215 9.29 16.74 -7.68
C LEU A 215 9.09 18.20 -8.13
N ALA A 216 9.78 18.62 -9.19
CA ALA A 216 9.63 19.98 -9.74
C ALA A 216 8.25 20.14 -10.39
N GLY A 217 7.77 19.14 -11.13
CA GLY A 217 6.43 19.13 -11.70
C GLY A 217 5.36 19.16 -10.60
N TYR A 218 5.52 18.37 -9.54
CA TYR A 218 4.59 18.42 -8.39
C TYR A 218 4.59 19.79 -7.69
N ALA A 219 5.74 20.47 -7.60
CA ALA A 219 5.79 21.83 -7.07
C ALA A 219 4.99 22.83 -7.95
N ILE A 220 5.02 22.65 -9.27
CA ILE A 220 4.19 23.45 -10.19
C ILE A 220 2.70 23.12 -9.99
N LEU A 221 2.33 21.85 -9.90
CA LEU A 221 0.94 21.43 -9.69
C LEU A 221 0.37 22.01 -8.40
N LYS A 222 1.12 21.96 -7.32
CA LYS A 222 0.76 22.54 -6.02
C LYS A 222 0.33 24.01 -6.13
N GLU A 223 1.04 24.79 -6.95
CA GLU A 223 0.75 26.23 -7.13
C GLU A 223 -0.38 26.50 -8.16
N GLN A 224 -0.62 25.57 -9.08
CA GLN A 224 -1.49 25.77 -10.23
C GLN A 224 -2.83 25.02 -10.16
N THR A 225 -2.99 24.09 -9.20
CA THR A 225 -4.23 23.32 -9.04
C THR A 225 -4.87 23.58 -7.69
N GLU A 226 -6.21 23.61 -7.67
CA GLU A 226 -6.99 23.69 -6.42
C GLU A 226 -7.50 22.29 -5.99
N VAL A 227 -7.45 21.30 -6.90
CA VAL A 227 -7.79 19.91 -6.58
C VAL A 227 -6.58 19.30 -5.84
N PRO A 228 -6.79 18.66 -4.68
CA PRO A 228 -5.72 18.01 -3.93
C PRO A 228 -4.96 16.98 -4.77
N ILE A 229 -3.64 16.93 -4.59
CA ILE A 229 -2.80 15.90 -5.22
C ILE A 229 -2.46 14.83 -4.18
N ALA A 230 -2.63 13.58 -4.55
CA ALA A 230 -2.24 12.41 -3.76
C ALA A 230 -1.14 11.61 -4.46
N GLY A 231 -0.39 10.82 -3.71
CA GLY A 231 0.59 9.90 -4.26
C GLY A 231 1.50 9.30 -3.20
N GLY A 232 2.37 8.40 -3.65
CA GLY A 232 3.34 7.75 -2.79
C GLY A 232 3.31 6.23 -2.82
N GLU A 233 2.44 5.58 -3.60
CA GLU A 233 2.48 4.12 -3.76
C GLU A 233 3.81 3.65 -4.37
N HIS A 234 4.46 4.49 -5.17
CA HIS A 234 5.76 4.23 -5.77
C HIS A 234 6.94 4.87 -5.03
N GLU A 235 6.72 5.33 -3.77
CA GLU A 235 7.79 5.82 -2.91
C GLU A 235 8.26 4.75 -1.92
N PHE A 236 9.56 4.74 -1.67
CA PHE A 236 10.24 3.72 -0.89
C PHE A 236 10.97 4.33 0.29
N THR A 237 10.68 3.85 1.49
CA THR A 237 11.15 4.31 2.80
C THR A 237 10.61 5.69 3.22
N ALA A 238 10.61 5.95 4.50
CA ALA A 238 10.21 7.24 5.06
C ALA A 238 11.05 8.40 4.52
N ASP A 239 12.31 8.13 4.14
CA ASP A 239 13.18 9.16 3.57
C ASP A 239 12.71 9.67 2.21
N ALA A 240 12.06 8.83 1.38
CA ALA A 240 11.49 9.30 0.12
C ALA A 240 10.23 10.18 0.34
N PHE A 241 9.48 9.93 1.42
CA PHE A 241 8.34 10.78 1.78
C PHE A 241 8.74 12.13 2.36
N ARG A 242 9.97 12.26 2.89
CA ARG A 242 10.44 13.50 3.51
C ARG A 242 10.30 14.74 2.60
N PRO A 243 10.82 14.77 1.36
CA PRO A 243 10.65 15.93 0.48
C PRO A 243 9.19 16.20 0.11
N LEU A 244 8.35 15.16 -0.02
CA LEU A 244 6.93 15.32 -0.29
C LEU A 244 6.23 16.03 0.87
N ILE A 245 6.59 15.70 2.10
CA ILE A 245 6.04 16.25 3.33
C ILE A 245 6.57 17.66 3.56
N GLU A 246 7.88 17.86 3.55
CA GLU A 246 8.53 19.16 3.86
C GLU A 246 8.12 20.26 2.88
N GLN A 247 7.98 19.90 1.59
CA GLN A 247 7.55 20.84 0.55
C GLN A 247 6.04 20.84 0.34
N LYS A 248 5.29 19.97 1.04
CA LYS A 248 3.83 19.75 0.86
C LYS A 248 3.46 19.56 -0.61
N LEU A 249 4.19 18.70 -1.31
CA LEU A 249 3.94 18.42 -2.72
C LEU A 249 2.67 17.58 -2.93
N HIS A 250 2.33 16.77 -1.95
CA HIS A 250 1.10 15.99 -1.89
C HIS A 250 0.33 16.38 -0.62
N THR A 251 -0.98 16.47 -0.75
CA THR A 251 -1.88 16.71 0.40
C THR A 251 -2.34 15.40 1.04
N VAL A 252 -2.29 14.30 0.27
CA VAL A 252 -2.58 12.94 0.72
C VAL A 252 -1.40 12.04 0.36
N LEU A 253 -0.82 11.40 1.36
CA LEU A 253 0.29 10.47 1.20
C LEU A 253 -0.25 9.05 1.13
N GLN A 254 0.17 8.28 0.12
CA GLN A 254 -0.37 6.94 -0.15
C GLN A 254 0.71 5.84 -0.13
N PRO A 255 1.42 5.65 0.99
CA PRO A 255 2.41 4.57 1.09
C PRO A 255 1.76 3.19 0.92
N ASP A 256 2.40 2.30 0.19
CA ASP A 256 2.06 0.87 0.18
C ASP A 256 2.91 0.14 1.23
N VAL A 257 2.30 -0.44 2.25
CA VAL A 257 3.03 -1.10 3.35
C VAL A 257 3.87 -2.29 2.89
N ASN A 258 3.48 -2.93 1.78
CA ASN A 258 4.23 -4.05 1.21
C ASN A 258 5.42 -3.58 0.35
N TRP A 259 5.51 -2.27 0.06
CA TRP A 259 6.54 -1.68 -0.80
C TRP A 259 7.39 -0.64 -0.11
N CYS A 260 6.82 0.16 0.78
CA CYS A 260 7.51 1.31 1.37
C CYS A 260 8.57 0.97 2.45
N GLY A 261 8.82 -0.31 2.73
CA GLY A 261 9.73 -0.74 3.80
C GLY A 261 9.03 -1.41 4.97
N GLY A 262 7.76 -1.76 4.83
CA GLY A 262 6.96 -2.45 5.84
C GLY A 262 6.30 -1.51 6.85
N LEU A 263 5.83 -2.11 7.94
CA LEU A 263 5.12 -1.39 9.01
C LEU A 263 6.06 -0.43 9.76
N THR A 264 7.32 -0.79 9.92
CA THR A 264 8.33 0.07 10.59
C THR A 264 8.47 1.42 9.87
N GLU A 265 8.54 1.43 8.54
CA GLU A 265 8.61 2.66 7.76
C GLU A 265 7.25 3.38 7.70
N LEU A 266 6.15 2.62 7.59
CA LEU A 266 4.81 3.20 7.59
C LEU A 266 4.53 4.00 8.88
N ILE A 267 4.96 3.51 10.05
CA ILE A 267 4.85 4.24 11.33
C ILE A 267 5.63 5.56 11.28
N LYS A 268 6.84 5.55 10.70
CA LYS A 268 7.64 6.77 10.52
C LYS A 268 6.94 7.78 9.60
N ILE A 269 6.34 7.30 8.50
CA ILE A 269 5.58 8.13 7.55
C ILE A 269 4.38 8.77 8.24
N TYR A 270 3.56 8.00 8.98
CA TYR A 270 2.45 8.54 9.76
C TYR A 270 2.92 9.61 10.77
N THR A 271 4.05 9.35 11.43
CA THR A 271 4.62 10.29 12.42
C THR A 271 5.01 11.62 11.78
N MET A 272 5.70 11.57 10.64
CA MET A 272 6.10 12.78 9.90
C MET A 272 4.89 13.53 9.32
N ALA A 273 3.95 12.79 8.73
CA ALA A 273 2.73 13.36 8.15
C ALA A 273 1.89 14.09 9.21
N LYS A 274 1.73 13.49 10.39
CA LYS A 274 1.03 14.10 11.54
C LYS A 274 1.68 15.40 11.98
N GLN A 275 3.02 15.48 12.01
CA GLN A 275 3.75 16.71 12.38
C GLN A 275 3.56 17.82 11.35
N ALA A 276 3.33 17.47 10.08
CA ALA A 276 3.12 18.40 8.98
C ALA A 276 1.65 18.72 8.69
N ASP A 277 0.72 18.11 9.45
CA ASP A 277 -0.73 18.19 9.24
C ASP A 277 -1.13 17.73 7.84
N LEU A 278 -0.60 16.57 7.43
CA LEU A 278 -0.91 15.90 6.17
C LEU A 278 -1.66 14.60 6.41
N ARG A 279 -2.58 14.27 5.50
CA ARG A 279 -3.33 13.02 5.52
C ARG A 279 -2.47 11.87 5.00
N VAL A 280 -2.62 10.69 5.62
CA VAL A 280 -2.10 9.42 5.08
C VAL A 280 -3.29 8.55 4.73
N CYS A 281 -3.31 7.99 3.52
CA CYS A 281 -4.33 7.05 3.06
C CYS A 281 -3.62 5.93 2.31
N PRO A 282 -3.17 4.87 2.97
CA PRO A 282 -2.32 3.85 2.37
C PRO A 282 -2.95 3.20 1.13
N HIS A 283 -2.14 3.07 0.08
CA HIS A 283 -2.46 2.24 -1.07
C HIS A 283 -2.81 0.82 -0.60
N ARG A 284 -3.88 0.23 -1.15
CA ARG A 284 -4.37 -1.11 -0.79
C ARG A 284 -4.72 -1.24 0.71
N GLY A 285 -5.25 -0.18 1.31
CA GLY A 285 -5.47 -0.08 2.75
C GLY A 285 -6.39 -1.15 3.35
N CYS A 286 -7.29 -1.78 2.57
CA CYS A 286 -8.13 -2.90 3.02
C CYS A 286 -7.36 -4.22 3.16
N GLU A 287 -6.13 -4.33 2.65
CA GLU A 287 -5.33 -5.51 2.92
C GLU A 287 -4.85 -5.50 4.37
N ILE A 288 -4.88 -6.66 4.97
CA ILE A 288 -4.71 -6.80 6.41
C ILE A 288 -3.43 -6.15 6.95
N TRP A 289 -2.38 -6.11 6.15
CA TRP A 289 -1.09 -5.53 6.54
C TRP A 289 -1.16 -4.03 6.83
N ALA A 290 -1.88 -3.27 5.98
CA ALA A 290 -2.09 -1.84 6.18
C ALA A 290 -3.22 -1.56 7.18
N LEU A 291 -4.22 -2.43 7.23
CA LEU A 291 -5.45 -2.23 8.00
C LEU A 291 -5.20 -1.99 9.49
N HIS A 292 -4.25 -2.75 10.09
CA HIS A 292 -3.86 -2.57 11.48
C HIS A 292 -3.24 -1.20 11.75
N ALA A 293 -2.43 -0.69 10.82
CA ALA A 293 -1.82 0.64 10.94
C ALA A 293 -2.88 1.74 10.78
N ILE A 294 -3.78 1.63 9.81
CA ILE A 294 -4.88 2.58 9.61
C ILE A 294 -5.73 2.66 10.87
N ALA A 295 -6.15 1.50 11.43
CA ALA A 295 -6.98 1.45 12.63
C ALA A 295 -6.32 2.06 13.88
N ALA A 296 -4.99 2.01 13.96
CA ALA A 296 -4.25 2.49 15.14
C ALA A 296 -3.75 3.92 15.00
N LEU A 297 -3.35 4.35 13.81
CA LEU A 297 -2.56 5.56 13.61
C LEU A 297 -3.31 6.67 12.86
N ASP A 298 -4.35 6.32 12.09
CA ASP A 298 -5.05 7.27 11.24
C ASP A 298 -6.20 7.96 12.00
N PRO A 299 -6.17 9.30 12.14
CA PRO A 299 -7.27 10.03 12.77
C PRO A 299 -8.53 10.13 11.90
N GLN A 300 -8.42 9.86 10.60
CA GLN A 300 -9.51 9.89 9.62
C GLN A 300 -9.45 8.63 8.73
N PRO A 301 -9.65 7.45 9.32
CA PRO A 301 -9.39 6.19 8.64
C PRO A 301 -10.24 6.04 7.37
N LEU A 302 -9.58 5.63 6.29
CA LEU A 302 -10.21 5.31 5.01
C LEU A 302 -9.35 4.24 4.32
N ALA A 303 -9.95 3.11 3.97
CA ALA A 303 -9.21 1.96 3.46
C ALA A 303 -9.57 1.65 2.00
N GLU A 304 -8.58 1.55 1.13
CA GLU A 304 -8.75 1.23 -0.28
C GLU A 304 -9.07 -0.24 -0.52
N THR A 305 -10.08 -0.51 -1.35
CA THR A 305 -10.43 -1.85 -1.87
C THR A 305 -10.55 -1.85 -3.40
N GLY A 306 -10.99 -2.98 -3.96
CA GLY A 306 -11.17 -3.14 -5.42
C GLY A 306 -9.97 -3.79 -6.12
N ARG A 307 -8.97 -4.23 -5.37
CA ARG A 307 -7.77 -4.87 -5.92
C ARG A 307 -7.62 -6.32 -5.42
N PRO A 308 -8.05 -7.32 -6.19
CA PRO A 308 -8.07 -8.74 -5.74
C PRO A 308 -6.71 -9.44 -5.88
N TRP A 309 -5.58 -8.76 -5.74
CA TRP A 309 -4.26 -9.31 -6.03
C TRP A 309 -3.77 -10.35 -5.02
N MET A 310 -4.27 -10.31 -3.79
CA MET A 310 -3.92 -11.28 -2.75
C MET A 310 -5.02 -12.32 -2.51
N THR A 311 -5.61 -12.84 -3.55
CA THR A 311 -6.70 -13.84 -3.45
C THR A 311 -6.27 -15.15 -2.78
N TRP A 312 -4.98 -15.40 -2.70
CA TRP A 312 -4.37 -16.55 -2.05
C TRP A 312 -4.20 -16.40 -0.52
N VAL A 313 -4.39 -15.18 0.01
CA VAL A 313 -4.35 -14.93 1.47
C VAL A 313 -5.72 -15.21 2.06
N LYS A 314 -5.80 -16.15 3.00
CA LYS A 314 -7.04 -16.49 3.72
C LYS A 314 -7.14 -15.70 5.02
N GLY A 315 -8.37 -15.41 5.43
CA GLY A 315 -8.64 -14.71 6.70
C GLY A 315 -8.56 -13.18 6.57
N GLN A 316 -8.52 -12.66 5.36
CA GLN A 316 -8.74 -11.22 5.17
C GLN A 316 -10.16 -10.85 5.61
N PRO A 317 -10.35 -9.68 6.25
CA PRO A 317 -11.66 -9.22 6.67
C PRO A 317 -12.58 -8.99 5.47
N ASP A 318 -13.85 -9.32 5.62
CA ASP A 318 -14.89 -9.02 4.64
C ASP A 318 -15.34 -7.56 4.76
N ILE A 319 -15.70 -6.94 3.63
CA ILE A 319 -16.32 -5.62 3.60
C ILE A 319 -17.83 -5.80 3.70
N GLN A 320 -18.44 -5.18 4.70
CA GLN A 320 -19.88 -5.20 4.92
C GLN A 320 -20.41 -3.76 4.97
N GLU A 321 -21.37 -3.44 4.11
CA GLU A 321 -21.98 -2.09 4.02
C GLU A 321 -20.92 -0.97 3.91
N GLY A 322 -19.90 -1.17 3.08
CA GLY A 322 -18.82 -0.22 2.89
C GLY A 322 -17.84 -0.06 4.05
N MET A 323 -17.95 -0.91 5.08
CA MET A 323 -17.08 -0.91 6.24
C MET A 323 -16.22 -2.18 6.29
N ILE A 324 -15.00 -2.05 6.78
CA ILE A 324 -14.07 -3.15 7.04
C ILE A 324 -13.65 -3.12 8.52
N GLU A 325 -13.48 -4.30 9.12
CA GLU A 325 -13.14 -4.43 10.53
C GLU A 325 -11.75 -5.03 10.70
N VAL A 326 -10.88 -4.42 11.52
CA VAL A 326 -9.56 -4.98 11.82
C VAL A 326 -9.68 -6.20 12.74
N SER A 327 -8.89 -7.24 12.44
CA SER A 327 -8.89 -8.51 13.18
C SER A 327 -8.48 -8.35 14.65
N ASP A 328 -9.09 -9.15 15.52
CA ASP A 328 -8.72 -9.33 16.93
C ASP A 328 -7.75 -10.49 17.17
N ARG A 329 -7.37 -11.22 16.12
CA ARG A 329 -6.48 -12.38 16.22
C ARG A 329 -5.03 -11.95 16.39
N PRO A 330 -4.18 -12.76 17.10
CA PRO A 330 -2.77 -12.49 17.25
C PRO A 330 -2.02 -12.29 15.91
N GLY A 331 -1.05 -11.40 15.89
CA GLY A 331 -0.34 -10.98 14.69
C GLY A 331 -1.22 -10.13 13.80
N PHE A 332 -1.13 -10.35 12.49
CA PHE A 332 -2.08 -9.76 11.53
C PHE A 332 -3.38 -10.56 11.40
N GLY A 333 -3.55 -11.66 12.15
CA GLY A 333 -4.76 -12.47 12.14
C GLY A 333 -4.91 -13.38 10.92
N LEU A 334 -3.84 -13.58 10.15
CA LEU A 334 -3.86 -14.40 8.94
C LEU A 334 -3.68 -15.88 9.24
N LEU A 335 -4.33 -16.68 8.41
CA LEU A 335 -4.17 -18.12 8.37
C LEU A 335 -3.55 -18.52 7.05
N PHE A 336 -2.36 -19.12 7.09
CA PHE A 336 -1.69 -19.66 5.92
C PHE A 336 -1.69 -21.20 5.99
N ASP A 337 -2.10 -21.82 4.89
CA ASP A 337 -1.84 -23.22 4.63
C ASP A 337 -0.71 -23.28 3.58
N GLU A 338 0.52 -23.38 4.05
CA GLU A 338 1.69 -23.42 3.16
C GLU A 338 1.67 -24.58 2.17
N ALA A 339 0.97 -25.69 2.50
CA ALA A 339 0.84 -26.83 1.57
C ALA A 339 0.02 -26.49 0.31
N GLN A 340 -0.81 -25.43 0.39
CA GLN A 340 -1.58 -24.93 -0.75
C GLN A 340 -0.85 -23.84 -1.54
N LEU A 341 0.26 -23.31 -1.00
CA LEU A 341 1.13 -22.35 -1.67
C LEU A 341 2.12 -23.16 -2.51
N GLN A 342 1.72 -23.56 -3.72
CA GLN A 342 2.63 -24.25 -4.63
C GLN A 342 3.79 -23.30 -4.98
N LEU A 343 5.01 -23.76 -4.64
CA LEU A 343 6.23 -23.12 -5.10
C LEU A 343 6.27 -23.19 -6.62
N VAL A 344 6.33 -22.04 -7.27
CA VAL A 344 6.76 -21.98 -8.68
C VAL A 344 8.28 -22.16 -8.64
N ASN A 345 8.75 -23.36 -9.07
CA ASN A 345 10.16 -23.68 -9.21
C ASN A 345 10.78 -22.94 -10.41
#